data_dd3310aad67fb01cda66fef7b79a59e5
#
_entry.id   dd3310aad67fb01cda66fef7b79a59e5
#
_cell.length_a   1.000
_cell.length_b   1.000
_cell.length_c   1.000
_cell.angle_alpha   90.00
_cell.angle_beta   90.00
_cell.angle_gamma   90.00
#
_symmetry.space_group_name_H-M   'P 1'
#
loop_
_entity.id
_entity.type
_entity.pdbx_description
1 polymer ?
#
loop_
_entity_poly.entity_id
_entity_poly.type
_entity_poly.pdbx_seq_one_letter_code
_entity_poly.pdbx_strand_id
1 'polypeptide(L)'
;MLLLALALGAARAQQTEFLPELDAHLELNDRSRIFLQAKDDREGGDPTQFTFGPSLLLYRKPLLRLKHVLVFDLDSTKSRPVVIETGYRIITAPDAAITNRLIDAVTFHYPLVSGFLMTDRNRADLDWQNRDLTWRYRNKLTVERTVGIHGYHFAPYAAAEPFYESQYGKWASTDLYAGVSLPFLKRVDFEAYYEHENDTGRKPNRQKNYVGVRMQIYFSRLQRAQGKQTAR
;
A
#
# COMPACT_ATOMS: atom_id res chain seq x y z
N MET A 1 3.43 18.42 -29.78
CA MET A 1 4.74 17.79 -29.58
C MET A 1 5.75 18.66 -28.83
N LEU A 2 5.70 19.99 -28.90
CA LEU A 2 6.71 20.88 -28.24
C LEU A 2 6.61 20.90 -26.71
N LEU A 3 5.41 20.75 -26.13
CA LEU A 3 5.20 20.74 -24.66
C LEU A 3 5.73 19.50 -23.96
N LEU A 4 5.80 18.35 -24.66
CA LEU A 4 6.36 17.11 -24.11
C LEU A 4 7.90 17.16 -24.04
N ALA A 5 8.55 17.88 -24.93
CA ALA A 5 10.01 18.05 -24.97
C ALA A 5 10.51 19.02 -23.88
N LEU A 6 9.71 20.00 -23.48
CA LEU A 6 10.06 20.93 -22.40
C LEU A 6 9.96 20.29 -21.00
N ALA A 7 9.08 19.30 -20.81
CA ALA A 7 8.97 18.55 -19.55
C ALA A 7 10.16 17.60 -19.33
N LEU A 8 10.80 17.12 -20.40
CA LEU A 8 11.98 16.26 -20.33
C LEU A 8 13.30 17.02 -20.06
N GLY A 9 13.34 18.33 -20.29
CA GLY A 9 14.56 19.14 -20.12
C GLY A 9 14.82 19.63 -18.70
N ALA A 10 13.84 19.55 -17.79
CA ALA A 10 13.97 19.95 -16.38
C ALA A 10 14.28 18.78 -15.43
N ALA A 11 14.33 17.57 -15.91
CA ALA A 11 14.81 16.41 -15.15
C ALA A 11 16.34 16.49 -15.03
N ARG A 12 16.85 17.39 -14.19
CA ARG A 12 18.13 17.15 -13.52
C ARG A 12 18.01 15.75 -12.94
N ALA A 13 18.98 14.88 -13.25
CA ALA A 13 19.00 13.48 -12.88
C ALA A 13 18.72 13.28 -11.37
N GLN A 14 17.48 13.36 -10.98
CA GLN A 14 16.99 12.82 -9.72
C GLN A 14 17.09 11.31 -9.91
N GLN A 15 17.95 10.67 -9.14
CA GLN A 15 18.06 9.22 -9.19
C GLN A 15 16.69 8.65 -8.86
N THR A 16 16.09 7.98 -9.84
CA THR A 16 14.86 7.22 -9.62
C THR A 16 15.26 5.86 -9.11
N GLU A 17 14.73 5.47 -7.98
CA GLU A 17 15.05 4.19 -7.34
C GLU A 17 13.90 3.21 -7.56
N PHE A 18 14.24 1.92 -7.59
CA PHE A 18 13.28 0.83 -7.80
C PHE A 18 12.93 0.17 -6.47
N LEU A 19 11.63 0.06 -6.16
CA LEU A 19 11.09 -0.50 -4.93
C LEU A 19 10.24 -1.75 -5.24
N PRO A 20 10.79 -2.97 -5.15
CA PRO A 20 10.02 -4.20 -5.27
C PRO A 20 9.29 -4.54 -3.98
N GLU A 21 8.04 -4.99 -4.10
CA GLU A 21 7.21 -5.43 -2.98
C GLU A 21 6.48 -6.73 -3.34
N LEU A 22 6.45 -7.68 -2.40
CA LEU A 22 5.70 -8.92 -2.47
C LEU A 22 4.76 -9.03 -1.29
N ASP A 23 3.48 -9.17 -1.59
CA ASP A 23 2.41 -9.31 -0.62
C ASP A 23 1.70 -10.65 -0.76
N ALA A 24 1.47 -11.33 0.34
CA ALA A 24 0.68 -12.56 0.38
C ALA A 24 -0.50 -12.42 1.35
N HIS A 25 -1.69 -12.65 0.85
CA HIS A 25 -2.94 -12.52 1.57
C HIS A 25 -3.60 -13.87 1.78
N LEU A 26 -3.84 -14.28 3.02
CA LEU A 26 -4.53 -15.52 3.37
C LEU A 26 -5.85 -15.21 4.07
N GLU A 27 -6.96 -15.40 3.38
CA GLU A 27 -8.30 -15.30 3.97
C GLU A 27 -8.52 -16.42 4.99
N LEU A 28 -8.68 -16.06 6.27
CA LEU A 28 -9.00 -17.02 7.33
C LEU A 28 -10.49 -17.34 7.37
N ASN A 29 -11.31 -16.29 7.27
CA ASN A 29 -12.77 -16.35 7.22
C ASN A 29 -13.32 -15.06 6.57
N ASP A 30 -14.63 -14.86 6.59
CA ASP A 30 -15.32 -13.70 6.01
C ASP A 30 -15.12 -12.37 6.78
N ARG A 31 -14.35 -12.38 7.87
CA ARG A 31 -14.09 -11.21 8.73
C ARG A 31 -12.61 -10.99 9.05
N SER A 32 -11.73 -11.90 8.64
CA SER A 32 -10.30 -11.80 8.97
C SER A 32 -9.40 -12.39 7.90
N ARG A 33 -8.24 -11.77 7.75
CA ARG A 33 -7.18 -12.12 6.79
C ARG A 33 -5.83 -12.00 7.49
N ILE A 34 -4.90 -12.89 7.17
CA ILE A 34 -3.48 -12.68 7.42
C ILE A 34 -2.85 -12.07 6.17
N PHE A 35 -1.99 -11.14 6.38
CA PHE A 35 -1.20 -10.48 5.36
C PHE A 35 0.28 -10.62 5.70
N LEU A 36 1.08 -11.05 4.74
CA LEU A 36 2.54 -11.11 4.82
C LEU A 36 3.10 -10.16 3.79
N GLN A 37 4.04 -9.33 4.20
CA GLN A 37 4.70 -8.35 3.34
C GLN A 37 6.21 -8.57 3.36
N ALA A 38 6.81 -8.48 2.19
CA ALA A 38 8.26 -8.38 2.00
C ALA A 38 8.53 -7.28 0.99
N LYS A 39 9.27 -6.27 1.35
CA LYS A 39 9.57 -5.14 0.45
C LYS A 39 10.97 -4.57 0.70
N ASP A 40 11.57 -4.07 -0.37
CA ASP A 40 12.61 -3.08 -0.25
C ASP A 40 11.95 -1.72 -0.05
N ASP A 41 12.47 -0.95 0.89
CA ASP A 41 11.94 0.35 1.28
C ASP A 41 13.10 1.33 1.50
N ARG A 42 12.81 2.62 1.32
CA ARG A 42 13.75 3.68 1.66
C ARG A 42 12.98 4.75 2.40
N GLU A 43 13.20 4.82 3.68
CA GLU A 43 12.61 5.85 4.50
C GLU A 43 13.67 6.93 4.80
N GLY A 44 13.32 8.19 4.59
CA GLY A 44 14.18 9.31 4.93
C GLY A 44 15.52 9.37 4.18
N GLY A 45 15.62 8.72 3.04
CA GLY A 45 16.79 8.81 2.18
C GLY A 45 18.01 8.01 2.61
N ASP A 46 17.84 7.11 3.50
CA ASP A 46 18.88 6.20 3.98
C ASP A 46 19.03 4.96 3.07
N PRO A 47 20.04 4.11 3.26
CA PRO A 47 20.26 2.94 2.41
C PRO A 47 19.03 2.04 2.37
N THR A 48 18.89 1.30 1.27
CA THR A 48 17.81 0.33 1.06
C THR A 48 17.55 -0.50 2.30
N GLN A 49 16.32 -0.47 2.77
CA GLN A 49 15.85 -1.25 3.91
C GLN A 49 15.03 -2.42 3.40
N PHE A 50 15.29 -3.61 3.93
CA PHE A 50 14.41 -4.74 3.71
C PHE A 50 13.41 -4.84 4.86
N THR A 51 12.14 -4.79 4.53
CA THR A 51 11.04 -4.89 5.50
C THR A 51 10.27 -6.18 5.29
N PHE A 52 10.08 -6.94 6.38
CA PHE A 52 9.30 -8.19 6.37
C PHE A 52 8.44 -8.32 7.62
N GLY A 53 7.24 -8.89 7.46
CA GLY A 53 6.44 -9.31 8.60
C GLY A 53 4.95 -9.52 8.32
N PRO A 54 4.25 -10.13 9.30
CA PRO A 54 2.81 -10.41 9.23
C PRO A 54 1.96 -9.24 9.73
N SER A 55 0.72 -9.19 9.25
CA SER A 55 -0.37 -8.41 9.82
C SER A 55 -1.64 -9.27 9.91
N LEU A 56 -2.48 -8.99 10.90
CA LEU A 56 -3.84 -9.48 10.99
C LEU A 56 -4.79 -8.35 10.60
N LEU A 57 -5.64 -8.61 9.61
CA LEU A 57 -6.69 -7.69 9.19
C LEU A 57 -8.04 -8.21 9.71
N LEU A 58 -8.80 -7.30 10.33
CA LEU A 58 -10.16 -7.53 10.78
C LEU A 58 -11.10 -6.57 10.06
N TYR A 59 -12.24 -7.04 9.60
CA TYR A 59 -13.16 -6.20 8.83
C TYR A 59 -14.64 -6.55 9.04
N ARG A 60 -15.50 -5.56 8.80
CA ARG A 60 -16.95 -5.72 8.84
C ARG A 60 -17.48 -6.39 7.55
N LYS A 61 -18.77 -6.73 7.57
CA LYS A 61 -19.47 -7.25 6.39
C LYS A 61 -19.34 -6.28 5.21
N PRO A 62 -19.24 -6.79 3.96
CA PRO A 62 -19.12 -5.95 2.79
C PRO A 62 -20.39 -5.10 2.58
N LEU A 63 -20.20 -3.89 2.04
CA LEU A 63 -21.28 -3.06 1.55
C LEU A 63 -21.59 -3.37 0.09
N LEU A 64 -22.87 -3.57 -0.23
CA LEU A 64 -23.30 -3.83 -1.61
C LEU A 64 -22.85 -2.74 -2.60
N ARG A 65 -22.89 -1.47 -2.20
CA ARG A 65 -22.44 -0.34 -3.03
C ARG A 65 -20.94 -0.44 -3.40
N LEU A 66 -20.10 -0.87 -2.46
CA LEU A 66 -18.67 -1.10 -2.72
C LEU A 66 -18.44 -2.27 -3.67
N LYS A 67 -19.22 -3.36 -3.55
CA LYS A 67 -19.13 -4.49 -4.47
C LYS A 67 -19.40 -4.11 -5.93
N HIS A 68 -20.32 -3.20 -6.18
CA HIS A 68 -20.62 -2.73 -7.54
C HIS A 68 -19.48 -1.90 -8.16
N VAL A 69 -18.70 -1.21 -7.35
CA VAL A 69 -17.54 -0.44 -7.80
C VAL A 69 -16.35 -1.35 -8.13
N LEU A 70 -16.27 -2.53 -7.50
CA LEU A 70 -15.08 -3.38 -7.45
C LEU A 70 -15.30 -4.77 -8.05
N VAL A 71 -16.14 -4.91 -9.07
CA VAL A 71 -16.52 -6.22 -9.65
C VAL A 71 -15.31 -7.08 -10.07
N PHE A 72 -14.18 -6.48 -10.36
CA PHE A 72 -12.98 -7.17 -10.86
C PHE A 72 -11.77 -7.07 -9.91
N ASP A 73 -11.91 -6.45 -8.74
CA ASP A 73 -10.81 -6.34 -7.79
C ASP A 73 -10.63 -7.64 -7.00
N LEU A 74 -9.39 -8.11 -6.91
CA LEU A 74 -9.02 -9.31 -6.15
C LEU A 74 -8.96 -9.02 -4.65
N ASP A 75 -8.75 -7.76 -4.25
CA ASP A 75 -8.74 -7.37 -2.85
C ASP A 75 -10.15 -7.26 -2.25
N SER A 76 -10.60 -8.33 -1.63
CA SER A 76 -11.90 -8.38 -0.97
C SER A 76 -12.08 -7.34 0.15
N THR A 77 -10.99 -6.79 0.70
CA THR A 77 -11.08 -5.77 1.77
C THR A 77 -11.62 -4.45 1.26
N LYS A 78 -11.41 -4.11 0.01
CA LYS A 78 -11.96 -2.89 -0.61
C LYS A 78 -13.50 -2.85 -0.63
N SER A 79 -14.14 -4.02 -0.58
CA SER A 79 -15.60 -4.11 -0.42
C SER A 79 -16.08 -3.87 1.02
N ARG A 80 -15.17 -3.70 1.96
CA ARG A 80 -15.45 -3.54 3.39
C ARG A 80 -15.41 -2.05 3.76
N PRO A 81 -16.43 -1.50 4.43
CA PRO A 81 -16.43 -0.08 4.78
C PRO A 81 -15.33 0.29 5.77
N VAL A 82 -14.94 -0.65 6.63
CA VAL A 82 -13.90 -0.45 7.66
C VAL A 82 -13.05 -1.71 7.74
N VAL A 83 -11.74 -1.52 7.72
CA VAL A 83 -10.73 -2.55 7.93
C VAL A 83 -9.78 -2.08 9.03
N ILE A 84 -9.53 -2.93 10.01
CA ILE A 84 -8.55 -2.71 11.08
C ILE A 84 -7.37 -3.64 10.82
N GLU A 85 -6.17 -3.13 10.88
CA GLU A 85 -4.93 -3.89 10.75
C GLU A 85 -4.11 -3.74 12.00
N THR A 86 -3.57 -4.84 12.51
CA THR A 86 -2.46 -4.85 13.46
C THR A 86 -1.37 -5.75 12.92
N GLY A 87 -0.12 -5.33 13.00
CA GLY A 87 0.97 -6.06 12.38
C GLY A 87 2.32 -5.78 13.01
N TYR A 88 3.26 -6.65 12.69
CA TYR A 88 4.64 -6.54 13.14
C TYR A 88 5.58 -6.62 11.93
N ARG A 89 6.63 -5.80 11.93
CA ARG A 89 7.65 -5.79 10.89
C ARG A 89 9.03 -5.82 11.51
N ILE A 90 9.91 -6.52 10.83
CA ILE A 90 11.37 -6.46 11.05
C ILE A 90 11.93 -5.67 9.88
N ILE A 91 12.70 -4.64 10.17
CA ILE A 91 13.34 -3.78 9.18
C ILE A 91 14.84 -3.93 9.36
N THR A 92 15.52 -4.30 8.29
CA THR A 92 16.97 -4.47 8.26
C THR A 92 17.57 -3.56 7.19
N ALA A 93 18.69 -2.92 7.50
CA ALA A 93 19.48 -2.16 6.55
C ALA A 93 20.96 -2.51 6.70
N PRO A 94 21.78 -2.38 5.65
CA PRO A 94 23.21 -2.55 5.75
C PRO A 94 23.79 -1.63 6.83
N ASP A 95 24.64 -2.16 7.67
CA ASP A 95 25.38 -1.43 8.73
C ASP A 95 24.50 -0.70 9.76
N ALA A 96 23.21 -1.05 9.85
CA ALA A 96 22.28 -0.50 10.82
C ALA A 96 21.74 -1.57 11.78
N ALA A 97 21.34 -1.12 12.97
CA ALA A 97 20.66 -2.00 13.92
C ALA A 97 19.25 -2.35 13.38
N ILE A 98 18.81 -3.57 13.69
CA ILE A 98 17.47 -4.03 13.35
C ILE A 98 16.42 -3.14 14.02
N THR A 99 15.47 -2.66 13.25
CA THR A 99 14.28 -1.96 13.76
C THR A 99 13.11 -2.93 13.82
N ASN A 100 12.47 -2.99 14.97
CA ASN A 100 11.23 -3.72 15.17
C ASN A 100 10.09 -2.71 15.15
N ARG A 101 9.08 -2.94 14.30
CA ARG A 101 7.95 -2.03 14.10
C ARG A 101 6.63 -2.73 14.42
N LEU A 102 5.86 -2.15 15.33
CA LEU A 102 4.45 -2.45 15.46
C LEU A 102 3.65 -1.51 14.57
N ILE A 103 2.65 -2.06 13.89
CA ILE A 103 1.77 -1.34 12.99
C ILE A 103 0.35 -1.49 13.49
N ASP A 104 -0.36 -0.36 13.64
CA ASP A 104 -1.80 -0.34 13.83
C ASP A 104 -2.43 0.60 12.81
N ALA A 105 -3.43 0.14 12.07
CA ALA A 105 -4.10 0.97 11.07
C ALA A 105 -5.62 0.74 11.05
N VAL A 106 -6.31 1.81 10.67
CA VAL A 106 -7.74 1.77 10.35
C VAL A 106 -7.92 2.34 8.95
N THR A 107 -8.58 1.58 8.09
CA THR A 107 -8.87 1.95 6.71
C THR A 107 -10.37 2.08 6.51
N PHE A 108 -10.78 3.16 5.90
CA PHE A 108 -12.16 3.43 5.50
C PHE A 108 -12.28 3.43 3.97
N HIS A 109 -13.35 2.82 3.47
CA HIS A 109 -13.63 2.80 2.04
C HIS A 109 -14.97 3.50 1.74
N TYR A 110 -14.93 4.49 0.85
CA TYR A 110 -16.08 5.31 0.47
C TYR A 110 -16.32 5.19 -1.05
N PRO A 111 -17.46 4.60 -1.47
CA PRO A 111 -17.83 4.60 -2.88
C PRO A 111 -18.26 6.01 -3.28
N LEU A 112 -17.59 6.58 -4.26
CA LEU A 112 -17.92 7.88 -4.84
C LEU A 112 -18.80 7.72 -6.08
N VAL A 113 -19.24 8.84 -6.63
CA VAL A 113 -19.97 8.88 -7.90
C VAL A 113 -19.11 8.38 -9.06
N SER A 114 -19.76 7.96 -10.16
CA SER A 114 -19.07 7.53 -11.39
C SER A 114 -18.09 6.36 -11.23
N GLY A 115 -18.28 5.51 -10.21
CA GLY A 115 -17.48 4.31 -10.00
C GLY A 115 -16.09 4.54 -9.42
N PHE A 116 -15.83 5.71 -8.83
CA PHE A 116 -14.63 5.94 -8.06
C PHE A 116 -14.75 5.33 -6.66
N LEU A 117 -13.63 4.85 -6.14
CA LEU A 117 -13.43 4.47 -4.75
C LEU A 117 -12.44 5.43 -4.10
N MET A 118 -12.82 5.98 -2.97
CA MET A 118 -11.90 6.70 -2.07
C MET A 118 -11.56 5.81 -0.88
N THR A 119 -10.28 5.69 -0.58
CA THR A 119 -9.76 4.95 0.56
C THR A 119 -8.99 5.91 1.45
N ASP A 120 -9.33 5.95 2.72
CA ASP A 120 -8.63 6.73 3.76
C ASP A 120 -8.02 5.76 4.78
N ARG A 121 -6.69 5.64 4.79
CA ARG A 121 -5.94 4.77 5.70
C ARG A 121 -5.18 5.61 6.71
N ASN A 122 -5.55 5.45 7.97
CA ASN A 122 -4.89 6.06 9.12
C ASN A 122 -4.01 5.01 9.77
N ARG A 123 -2.70 5.25 9.90
CA ARG A 123 -1.74 4.27 10.41
C ARG A 123 -0.79 4.89 11.44
N ALA A 124 -0.57 4.17 12.53
CA ALA A 124 0.46 4.43 13.51
C ALA A 124 1.54 3.34 13.41
N ASP A 125 2.80 3.76 13.38
CA ASP A 125 3.98 2.89 13.44
C ASP A 125 4.74 3.21 14.75
N LEU A 126 5.06 2.17 15.52
CA LEU A 126 5.90 2.27 16.70
C LEU A 126 7.19 1.50 16.42
N ASP A 127 8.32 2.17 16.45
CA ASP A 127 9.63 1.64 16.09
C ASP A 127 10.53 1.54 17.33
N TRP A 128 11.10 0.35 17.52
CA TRP A 128 12.11 0.09 18.54
C TRP A 128 13.44 -0.27 17.88
N GLN A 129 14.45 0.54 18.16
CA GLN A 129 15.81 0.31 17.71
C GLN A 129 16.77 0.64 18.88
N ASN A 130 17.60 -0.30 19.29
CA ASN A 130 18.62 -0.11 20.35
C ASN A 130 18.08 0.50 21.67
N ARG A 131 16.85 0.19 22.10
CA ARG A 131 16.12 0.74 23.25
C ARG A 131 15.48 2.12 23.02
N ASP A 132 15.70 2.73 21.88
CA ASP A 132 15.01 3.96 21.51
C ASP A 132 13.66 3.63 20.91
N LEU A 133 12.62 4.32 21.38
CA LEU A 133 11.26 4.24 20.87
C LEU A 133 10.95 5.50 20.11
N THR A 134 10.60 5.36 18.85
CA THR A 134 10.03 6.43 18.04
C THR A 134 8.66 6.01 17.52
N TRP A 135 7.83 6.97 17.20
CA TRP A 135 6.54 6.67 16.58
C TRP A 135 6.28 7.62 15.43
N ARG A 136 5.48 7.13 14.49
CA ARG A 136 5.08 7.88 13.31
C ARG A 136 3.59 7.66 13.08
N TYR A 137 2.89 8.73 12.74
CA TYR A 137 1.52 8.66 12.24
C TYR A 137 1.52 9.06 10.78
N ARG A 138 0.75 8.35 9.97
CA ARG A 138 0.55 8.66 8.56
C ARG A 138 -0.90 8.43 8.13
N ASN A 139 -1.36 9.27 7.23
CA ASN A 139 -2.67 9.19 6.63
C ASN A 139 -2.52 9.09 5.13
N LYS A 140 -2.97 7.97 4.54
CA LYS A 140 -2.96 7.79 3.08
C LYS A 140 -4.35 7.92 2.52
N LEU A 141 -4.57 8.96 1.73
CA LEU A 141 -5.79 9.16 0.96
C LEU A 141 -5.55 8.70 -0.47
N THR A 142 -6.32 7.69 -0.92
CA THR A 142 -6.25 7.13 -2.27
C THR A 142 -7.57 7.32 -2.99
N VAL A 143 -7.52 7.69 -4.26
CA VAL A 143 -8.67 7.69 -5.16
C VAL A 143 -8.35 6.79 -6.35
N GLU A 144 -9.19 5.79 -6.59
CA GLU A 144 -9.04 4.82 -7.68
C GLU A 144 -10.34 4.63 -8.45
N ARG A 145 -10.23 4.12 -9.67
CA ARG A 145 -11.38 3.75 -10.49
C ARG A 145 -11.06 2.52 -11.32
N THR A 146 -11.91 1.50 -11.27
CA THR A 146 -11.80 0.37 -12.19
C THR A 146 -12.23 0.79 -13.59
N VAL A 147 -11.38 0.53 -14.57
CA VAL A 147 -11.59 0.80 -16.00
C VAL A 147 -11.53 -0.51 -16.75
N GLY A 148 -12.50 -0.72 -17.65
CA GLY A 148 -12.54 -1.88 -18.54
C GLY A 148 -12.31 -1.46 -20.00
N ILE A 149 -11.34 -2.08 -20.68
CA ILE A 149 -11.06 -1.86 -22.10
C ILE A 149 -10.90 -3.23 -22.78
N HIS A 150 -11.72 -3.53 -23.77
CA HIS A 150 -11.65 -4.79 -24.54
C HIS A 150 -11.62 -6.06 -23.67
N GLY A 151 -12.33 -6.07 -22.55
CA GLY A 151 -12.38 -7.21 -21.63
C GLY A 151 -11.24 -7.28 -20.61
N TYR A 152 -10.25 -6.41 -20.68
CA TYR A 152 -9.24 -6.22 -19.65
C TYR A 152 -9.70 -5.19 -18.63
N HIS A 153 -9.39 -5.44 -17.36
CA HIS A 153 -9.72 -4.52 -16.27
C HIS A 153 -8.45 -4.10 -15.57
N PHE A 154 -8.38 -2.81 -15.24
CA PHE A 154 -7.27 -2.23 -14.48
C PHE A 154 -7.80 -1.06 -13.65
N ALA A 155 -7.10 -0.74 -12.57
CA ALA A 155 -7.49 0.32 -11.66
C ALA A 155 -6.37 1.38 -11.56
N PRO A 156 -6.40 2.47 -12.35
CA PRO A 156 -5.55 3.61 -12.11
C PRO A 156 -5.94 4.29 -10.81
N TYR A 157 -4.93 4.80 -10.09
CA TYR A 157 -5.11 5.52 -8.85
C TYR A 157 -4.13 6.67 -8.66
N ALA A 158 -4.50 7.59 -7.79
CA ALA A 158 -3.59 8.59 -7.22
C ALA A 158 -3.76 8.60 -5.71
N ALA A 159 -2.67 8.87 -4.98
CA ALA A 159 -2.72 8.97 -3.53
C ALA A 159 -1.77 10.05 -3.00
N ALA A 160 -2.07 10.53 -1.79
CA ALA A 160 -1.22 11.41 -1.01
C ALA A 160 -1.10 10.84 0.40
N GLU A 161 0.12 10.84 0.95
CA GLU A 161 0.41 10.28 2.28
C GLU A 161 1.34 11.22 3.06
N PRO A 162 0.81 12.15 3.89
CA PRO A 162 1.60 12.92 4.85
C PRO A 162 2.00 12.09 6.07
N PHE A 163 3.19 12.37 6.61
CA PHE A 163 3.79 11.69 7.76
C PHE A 163 4.09 12.66 8.88
N TYR A 164 3.55 12.40 10.07
CA TYR A 164 3.98 13.03 11.31
C TYR A 164 5.00 12.13 12.01
N GLU A 165 6.17 12.66 12.34
CA GLU A 165 7.24 11.90 12.97
C GLU A 165 7.61 12.48 14.34
N SER A 166 7.55 11.61 15.37
CA SER A 166 7.82 12.00 16.76
C SER A 166 9.24 12.50 16.96
N GLN A 167 10.22 11.95 16.22
CA GLN A 167 11.61 12.39 16.29
C GLN A 167 11.83 13.85 15.88
N TYR A 168 10.94 14.40 15.03
CA TYR A 168 11.00 15.81 14.61
C TYR A 168 9.88 16.66 15.22
N GLY A 169 8.88 16.04 15.87
CA GLY A 169 7.73 16.72 16.47
C GLY A 169 6.86 17.49 15.47
N LYS A 170 6.86 17.07 14.17
CA LYS A 170 6.15 17.77 13.08
C LYS A 170 5.74 16.81 11.95
N TRP A 171 4.92 17.32 11.03
CA TRP A 171 4.72 16.72 9.71
C TRP A 171 6.03 16.84 8.93
N ALA A 172 6.70 15.71 8.76
CA ALA A 172 8.08 15.65 8.29
C ALA A 172 8.21 15.23 6.83
N SER A 173 7.27 14.46 6.32
CA SER A 173 7.30 13.99 4.94
C SER A 173 5.91 14.00 4.31
N THR A 174 5.88 14.03 2.99
CA THR A 174 4.67 13.83 2.18
C THR A 174 5.03 13.07 0.92
N ASP A 175 4.35 11.94 0.70
CA ASP A 175 4.51 11.13 -0.49
C ASP A 175 3.29 11.27 -1.39
N LEU A 176 3.55 11.45 -2.68
CA LEU A 176 2.54 11.51 -3.72
C LEU A 176 2.70 10.30 -4.64
N TYR A 177 1.62 9.59 -4.87
CA TYR A 177 1.61 8.38 -5.70
C TYR A 177 0.72 8.55 -6.92
N ALA A 178 1.16 7.96 -8.02
CA ALA A 178 0.32 7.69 -9.18
C ALA A 178 0.64 6.27 -9.68
N GLY A 179 -0.38 5.43 -9.85
CA GLY A 179 -0.14 4.05 -10.20
C GLY A 179 -1.32 3.37 -10.87
N VAL A 180 -1.13 2.11 -11.17
CA VAL A 180 -2.15 1.24 -11.76
C VAL A 180 -2.05 -0.16 -11.18
N SER A 181 -3.19 -0.72 -10.79
CA SER A 181 -3.35 -2.11 -10.37
C SER A 181 -3.92 -2.91 -11.54
N LEU A 182 -3.34 -4.08 -11.79
CA LEU A 182 -3.59 -4.95 -12.94
C LEU A 182 -3.84 -6.37 -12.43
N PRO A 183 -5.11 -6.83 -12.32
CA PRO A 183 -5.40 -8.23 -12.07
C PRO A 183 -4.84 -9.09 -13.21
N PHE A 184 -3.77 -9.84 -12.93
CA PHE A 184 -3.05 -10.61 -13.94
C PHE A 184 -3.56 -12.04 -14.04
N LEU A 185 -3.82 -12.68 -12.89
CA LEU A 185 -4.36 -14.03 -12.78
C LEU A 185 -5.52 -14.03 -11.79
N LYS A 186 -6.24 -15.15 -11.67
CA LYS A 186 -7.36 -15.30 -10.71
C LYS A 186 -6.99 -15.02 -9.25
N ARG A 187 -5.70 -14.92 -8.92
CA ARG A 187 -5.19 -14.78 -7.56
C ARG A 187 -3.97 -13.88 -7.46
N VAL A 188 -3.57 -13.27 -8.56
CA VAL A 188 -2.37 -12.41 -8.60
C VAL A 188 -2.75 -11.07 -9.18
N ASP A 189 -2.41 -10.03 -8.45
CA ASP A 189 -2.50 -8.65 -8.87
C ASP A 189 -1.10 -8.05 -8.96
N PHE A 190 -0.84 -7.28 -10.01
CA PHE A 190 0.34 -6.47 -10.16
C PHE A 190 -0.01 -5.01 -10.05
N GLU A 191 0.75 -4.28 -9.26
CA GLU A 191 0.66 -2.84 -9.15
C GLU A 191 2.00 -2.23 -9.59
N ALA A 192 1.93 -1.26 -10.48
CA ALA A 192 3.06 -0.43 -10.84
C ALA A 192 2.75 1.01 -10.44
N TYR A 193 3.69 1.69 -9.79
CA TYR A 193 3.48 3.05 -9.32
C TYR A 193 4.74 3.90 -9.39
N TYR A 194 4.51 5.18 -9.50
CA TYR A 194 5.47 6.24 -9.28
C TYR A 194 5.17 6.90 -7.94
N GLU A 195 6.22 7.19 -7.18
CA GLU A 195 6.15 7.86 -5.89
C GLU A 195 7.10 9.06 -5.89
N HIS A 196 6.60 10.19 -5.44
CA HIS A 196 7.38 11.40 -5.19
C HIS A 196 7.36 11.70 -3.70
N GLU A 197 8.51 11.55 -3.05
CA GLU A 197 8.71 11.87 -1.64
C GLU A 197 9.25 13.30 -1.49
N ASN A 198 8.63 14.08 -0.61
CA ASN A 198 9.13 15.38 -0.18
C ASN A 198 9.39 15.32 1.34
N ASP A 199 10.65 15.07 1.72
CA ASP A 199 11.09 15.01 3.11
C ASP A 199 11.59 16.37 3.58
N THR A 200 10.89 16.92 4.59
CA THR A 200 11.21 18.18 5.28
C THR A 200 11.62 17.95 6.74
N GLY A 201 11.77 16.70 7.15
CA GLY A 201 12.19 16.29 8.50
C GLY A 201 13.58 16.82 8.81
N ARG A 202 14.49 16.63 7.89
CA ARG A 202 15.91 17.03 7.95
C ARG A 202 16.17 18.31 7.13
N LYS A 203 17.27 18.99 7.40
CA LYS A 203 17.76 20.10 6.58
C LYS A 203 19.07 19.70 5.90
N PRO A 204 19.30 20.00 4.62
CA PRO A 204 18.32 20.57 3.67
C PRO A 204 17.18 19.62 3.36
N ASN A 205 16.01 20.14 2.94
CA ASN A 205 14.88 19.34 2.48
C ASN A 205 15.33 18.41 1.34
N ARG A 206 14.81 17.20 1.31
CA ARG A 206 15.11 16.20 0.30
C ARG A 206 13.86 15.91 -0.53
N GLN A 207 14.06 15.73 -1.82
CA GLN A 207 13.03 15.23 -2.73
C GLN A 207 13.57 14.00 -3.46
N LYS A 208 12.76 12.97 -3.52
CA LYS A 208 13.13 11.72 -4.16
C LYS A 208 11.99 11.20 -5.02
N ASN A 209 12.37 10.44 -6.03
CA ASN A 209 11.42 9.77 -6.91
C ASN A 209 11.70 8.27 -6.89
N TYR A 210 10.63 7.50 -6.85
CA TYR A 210 10.68 6.06 -6.87
C TYR A 210 9.76 5.51 -7.95
N VAL A 211 10.14 4.36 -8.49
CA VAL A 211 9.25 3.50 -9.27
C VAL A 211 9.12 2.20 -8.51
N GLY A 212 7.90 1.87 -8.11
CA GLY A 212 7.61 0.64 -7.37
C GLY A 212 6.85 -0.36 -8.21
N VAL A 213 7.09 -1.63 -7.96
CA VAL A 213 6.29 -2.75 -8.46
C VAL A 213 5.92 -3.63 -7.28
N ARG A 214 4.60 -3.83 -7.11
CA ARG A 214 4.05 -4.70 -6.07
C ARG A 214 3.37 -5.88 -6.72
N MET A 215 3.70 -7.09 -6.26
CA MET A 215 2.98 -8.30 -6.60
C MET A 215 2.16 -8.76 -5.40
N GLN A 216 0.86 -8.90 -5.57
CA GLN A 216 -0.06 -9.33 -4.52
C GLN A 216 -0.64 -10.71 -4.86
N ILE A 217 -0.56 -11.66 -3.93
CA ILE A 217 -1.03 -13.02 -4.09
C ILE A 217 -2.14 -13.30 -3.07
N TYR A 218 -3.31 -13.73 -3.56
CA TYR A 218 -4.50 -13.96 -2.75
C TYR A 218 -4.80 -15.44 -2.61
N PHE A 219 -4.78 -15.96 -1.36
CA PHE A 219 -5.14 -17.33 -1.03
C PHE A 219 -6.50 -17.36 -0.33
N SER A 220 -7.46 -18.09 -0.91
CA SER A 220 -8.78 -18.28 -0.31
C SER A 220 -8.92 -19.68 0.24
N ARG A 221 -9.33 -19.81 1.50
CA ARG A 221 -9.64 -21.11 2.15
C ARG A 221 -11.01 -21.68 1.76
N LEU A 222 -11.92 -20.83 1.28
CA LEU A 222 -13.34 -21.19 1.08
C LEU A 222 -13.61 -22.15 -0.09
N GLN A 223 -12.69 -22.31 -1.03
CA GLN A 223 -12.90 -23.23 -2.17
C GLN A 223 -12.82 -24.72 -1.82
N ARG A 224 -12.28 -25.11 -0.66
CA ARG A 224 -12.25 -26.52 -0.22
C ARG A 224 -13.58 -27.06 0.32
N ALA A 225 -14.47 -26.19 0.78
CA ALA A 225 -15.76 -26.63 1.34
C ALA A 225 -16.82 -26.90 0.27
N GLN A 226 -16.80 -26.16 -0.86
CA GLN A 226 -17.77 -26.33 -1.94
C GLN A 226 -17.50 -27.58 -2.81
N GLY A 227 -16.25 -28.01 -2.95
CA GLY A 227 -15.92 -29.24 -3.69
C GLY A 227 -16.31 -30.55 -3.00
N LYS A 228 -16.70 -30.53 -1.72
CA LYS A 228 -17.17 -31.69 -0.98
C LYS A 228 -18.70 -31.86 -0.96
N GLN A 229 -19.46 -30.84 -1.32
CA GLN A 229 -20.93 -30.92 -1.36
C GLN A 229 -21.51 -31.40 -2.72
N THR A 230 -20.73 -31.37 -3.79
CA THR A 230 -21.15 -31.88 -5.11
C THR A 230 -20.76 -33.32 -5.37
N ALA A 231 -20.19 -34.03 -4.40
CA ALA A 231 -19.81 -35.46 -4.50
C ALA A 231 -20.62 -36.37 -3.53
N ARG A 232 -21.88 -35.99 -3.23
CA ARG A 232 -22.83 -36.85 -2.54
C ARG A 232 -24.15 -36.94 -3.31
#